data_ad026c5489a825314cda879a4cd2151a
#
_entry.id   ad026c5489a825314cda879a4cd2151a
#
_cell.length_a   1.000
_cell.length_b   1.000
_cell.length_c   1.000
_cell.angle_alpha   90.00
_cell.angle_beta   90.00
_cell.angle_gamma   90.00
#
_symmetry.space_group_name_H-M   'P 1'
#
loop_
_entity.id
_entity.type
_entity.pdbx_description
1 polymer ?
#
loop_
_entity_poly.entity_id
_entity_poly.type
_entity_poly.pdbx_seq_one_letter_code
_entity_poly.pdbx_strand_id
1 'polypeptide(L)'
;MLFIDELHTIVGAGAAEGAVDASNMLKPALARGELRCVGATTLDEFRKHIEKDAALERRFAPVFVGEPSVEDSISILRGLKERYEVHHGIRIQDGAL
;
A
#
# COMPACT_ATOMS: atom_id res chain seq x y z
N MET A 1 -2.80 -14.20 6.11
CA MET A 1 -2.16 -13.10 5.37
C MET A 1 -2.62 -11.80 5.96
N LEU A 2 -1.71 -10.90 6.29
CA LEU A 2 -1.96 -9.59 6.87
C LEU A 2 -1.71 -8.51 5.80
N PHE A 3 -2.59 -7.53 5.70
CA PHE A 3 -2.36 -6.32 4.91
C PHE A 3 -2.15 -5.14 5.85
N ILE A 4 -1.07 -4.39 5.63
CA ILE A 4 -0.74 -3.21 6.42
C ILE A 4 -0.61 -2.02 5.46
N ASP A 5 -1.56 -1.11 5.56
CA ASP A 5 -1.46 0.17 4.87
C ASP A 5 -0.50 1.10 5.61
N GLU A 6 0.17 1.96 4.88
CA GLU A 6 1.19 2.86 5.42
C GLU A 6 2.21 2.14 6.33
N LEU A 7 2.78 1.06 5.83
CA LEU A 7 3.70 0.18 6.57
C LEU A 7 4.83 0.94 7.28
N HIS A 8 5.29 2.04 6.71
CA HIS A 8 6.33 2.90 7.28
C HIS A 8 5.97 3.47 8.65
N THR A 9 4.68 3.65 8.95
CA THR A 9 4.24 4.15 10.26
C THR A 9 4.48 3.17 11.38
N ILE A 10 4.52 1.89 11.07
CA ILE A 10 4.74 0.81 12.03
C ILE A 10 6.22 0.47 12.19
N VAL A 11 6.98 0.45 11.07
CA VAL A 11 8.31 -0.16 11.05
C VAL A 11 9.48 0.82 11.09
N GLY A 12 9.29 2.10 11.05
CA GLY A 12 10.47 2.97 11.01
C GLY A 12 10.28 4.45 11.23
N ALA A 13 9.09 4.96 11.05
CA ALA A 13 8.82 6.38 11.16
C ALA A 13 8.51 6.83 12.60
N GLY A 14 8.41 5.87 13.52
CA GLY A 14 7.87 6.17 14.83
C GLY A 14 8.92 6.51 15.86
N ALA A 15 9.05 7.78 16.17
CA ALA A 15 9.54 8.21 17.48
C ALA A 15 8.54 7.92 18.62
N ALA A 16 7.34 7.42 18.31
CA ALA A 16 6.34 7.05 19.29
C ALA A 16 6.61 5.65 19.85
N GLU A 17 6.57 5.50 21.15
CA GLU A 17 6.87 4.23 21.84
C GLU A 17 6.05 3.04 21.30
N GLY A 18 4.79 3.25 20.95
CA GLY A 18 3.93 2.21 20.40
C GLY A 18 4.34 1.67 19.02
N ALA A 19 4.95 2.50 18.16
CA ALA A 19 5.43 2.09 16.84
C ALA A 19 6.71 1.24 16.94
N VAL A 20 7.57 1.52 17.91
CA VAL A 20 8.77 0.72 18.19
C VAL A 20 8.39 -0.68 18.65
N ASP A 21 7.39 -0.81 19.50
CA ASP A 21 6.90 -2.10 20.00
C ASP A 21 6.31 -2.96 18.85
N ALA A 22 5.50 -2.36 17.99
CA ALA A 22 4.93 -3.05 16.83
C ALA A 22 6.01 -3.56 15.86
N SER A 23 7.02 -2.75 15.59
CA SER A 23 8.16 -3.13 14.75
C SER A 23 8.94 -4.29 15.37
N ASN A 24 9.21 -4.26 16.66
CA ASN A 24 9.93 -5.31 17.37
C ASN A 24 9.17 -6.64 17.40
N MET A 25 7.84 -6.61 17.37
CA MET A 25 7.01 -7.81 17.27
C MET A 25 6.94 -8.34 15.82
N LEU A 26 6.88 -7.45 14.85
CA LEU A 26 6.70 -7.79 13.45
C LEU A 26 7.95 -8.44 12.83
N LYS A 27 9.12 -7.86 13.08
CA LYS A 27 10.40 -8.32 12.51
C LYS A 27 10.70 -9.80 12.81
N PRO A 28 10.61 -10.29 14.05
CA PRO A 28 10.84 -11.70 14.34
C PRO A 28 9.84 -12.63 13.67
N ALA A 29 8.56 -12.27 13.64
CA ALA A 29 7.51 -13.06 13.01
C ALA A 29 7.70 -13.18 11.49
N LEU A 30 8.10 -12.10 10.83
CA LEU A 30 8.49 -12.11 9.42
C LEU A 30 9.75 -12.95 9.18
N ALA A 31 10.73 -12.83 10.06
CA ALA A 31 11.99 -13.56 9.95
C ALA A 31 11.80 -15.08 10.02
N ARG A 32 10.88 -15.56 10.86
CA ARG A 32 10.56 -16.96 11.01
C ARG A 32 9.59 -17.51 9.94
N GLY A 33 9.07 -16.64 9.06
CA GLY A 33 8.06 -17.04 8.08
C GLY A 33 6.68 -17.35 8.66
N GLU A 34 6.45 -17.02 9.91
CA GLU A 34 5.17 -17.23 10.61
C GLU A 34 4.10 -16.25 10.15
N LEU A 35 4.52 -15.07 9.67
CA LEU A 35 3.64 -14.01 9.20
C LEU A 35 3.81 -13.79 7.70
N ARG A 36 2.72 -13.95 6.96
CA ARG A 36 2.63 -13.49 5.56
C ARG A 36 1.99 -12.12 5.55
N CYS A 37 2.74 -11.13 5.07
CA CYS A 37 2.32 -9.73 5.08
C CYS A 37 2.46 -9.09 3.70
N VAL A 38 1.47 -8.28 3.35
CA VAL A 38 1.52 -7.33 2.24
C VAL A 38 1.48 -5.93 2.85
N GLY A 39 2.52 -5.16 2.63
CA GLY A 39 2.60 -3.77 3.09
C GLY A 39 2.42 -2.80 1.92
N ALA A 40 1.71 -1.71 2.15
CA ALA A 40 1.62 -0.60 1.22
C ALA A 40 2.32 0.62 1.79
N THR A 41 3.04 1.35 0.94
CA THR A 41 3.77 2.58 1.33
C THR A 41 4.10 3.39 0.08
N THR A 42 4.64 4.59 0.26
CA THR A 42 5.19 5.39 -0.84
C THR A 42 6.65 5.01 -1.11
N LEU A 43 7.15 5.35 -2.31
CA LEU A 43 8.56 5.11 -2.65
C LEU A 43 9.52 5.83 -1.71
N ASP A 44 9.21 7.06 -1.34
CA ASP A 44 10.07 7.86 -0.47
C ASP A 44 10.14 7.26 0.95
N GLU A 45 9.01 6.86 1.49
CA GLU A 45 8.94 6.21 2.80
C GLU A 45 9.59 4.82 2.80
N PHE A 46 9.43 4.07 1.71
CA PHE A 46 10.11 2.80 1.52
C PHE A 46 11.63 2.96 1.57
N ARG A 47 12.17 3.94 0.85
CA ARG A 47 13.62 4.22 0.84
C ARG A 47 14.14 4.68 2.19
N LYS A 48 13.36 5.48 2.91
CA LYS A 48 13.77 6.02 4.22
C LYS A 48 13.73 4.97 5.33
N HIS A 49 12.74 4.11 5.34
CA HIS A 49 12.40 3.30 6.52
C HIS A 49 12.54 1.80 6.31
N ILE A 50 12.32 1.29 5.10
CA ILE A 50 12.33 -0.14 4.83
C ILE A 50 13.63 -0.57 4.16
N GLU A 51 14.03 0.10 3.10
CA GLU A 51 15.24 -0.23 2.34
C GLU A 51 16.51 -0.11 3.19
N LYS A 52 16.57 0.83 4.12
CA LYS A 52 17.70 1.02 5.03
C LYS A 52 17.75 0.03 6.19
N ASP A 53 16.68 -0.67 6.46
CA ASP A 53 16.62 -1.70 7.49
C ASP A 53 16.86 -3.07 6.87
N ALA A 54 18.05 -3.63 7.08
CA ALA A 54 18.46 -4.89 6.49
C ALA A 54 17.53 -6.07 6.86
N ALA A 55 16.91 -6.05 8.03
CA ALA A 55 15.99 -7.08 8.46
C ALA A 55 14.66 -7.02 7.70
N LEU A 56 14.18 -5.82 7.38
CA LEU A 56 12.95 -5.61 6.61
C LEU A 56 13.18 -5.78 5.11
N GLU A 57 14.27 -5.26 4.58
CA GLU A 57 14.62 -5.36 3.16
C GLU A 57 14.65 -6.81 2.67
N ARG A 58 15.19 -7.70 3.47
CA ARG A 58 15.26 -9.15 3.16
C ARG A 58 13.91 -9.85 3.19
N ARG A 59 12.90 -9.25 3.82
CA ARG A 59 11.60 -9.87 4.08
C ARG A 59 10.47 -9.34 3.21
N PHE A 60 10.68 -8.17 2.60
CA PHE A 60 9.72 -7.56 1.70
C PHE A 60 10.30 -7.45 0.28
N ALA A 61 9.65 -8.11 -0.67
CA ALA A 61 9.92 -7.90 -2.09
C ALA A 61 9.10 -6.70 -2.59
N PRO A 62 9.74 -5.65 -3.14
CA PRO A 62 9.01 -4.49 -3.63
C PRO A 62 8.23 -4.81 -4.90
N VAL A 63 6.97 -4.37 -4.94
CA VAL A 63 6.12 -4.37 -6.12
C VAL A 63 5.73 -2.93 -6.41
N PHE A 64 6.29 -2.37 -7.48
CA PHE A 64 6.01 -1.00 -7.87
C PHE A 64 4.65 -0.90 -8.55
N VAL A 65 3.80 -0.01 -8.04
CA VAL A 65 2.52 0.34 -8.63
C VAL A 65 2.58 1.78 -9.11
N GLY A 66 2.74 1.97 -10.41
CA GLY A 66 2.81 3.29 -11.03
C GLY A 66 1.43 3.90 -11.28
N GLU A 67 1.41 5.17 -11.61
CA GLU A 67 0.20 5.84 -12.08
C GLU A 67 -0.25 5.24 -13.42
N PRO A 68 -1.56 5.04 -13.62
CA PRO A 68 -2.07 4.55 -14.89
C PRO A 68 -1.90 5.61 -15.99
N SER A 69 -1.77 5.16 -17.24
CA SER A 69 -1.81 6.05 -18.39
C SER A 69 -3.19 6.72 -18.53
N VAL A 70 -3.29 7.72 -19.38
CA VAL A 70 -4.59 8.37 -19.69
C VAL A 70 -5.61 7.34 -20.21
N GLU A 71 -5.18 6.46 -21.10
CA GLU A 71 -6.04 5.42 -21.66
C GLU A 71 -6.49 4.41 -20.59
N ASP A 72 -5.58 3.98 -19.73
CA ASP A 72 -5.91 3.09 -18.62
C ASP A 72 -6.85 3.77 -17.62
N SER A 73 -6.62 5.06 -17.32
CA SER A 73 -7.48 5.85 -16.45
C SER A 73 -8.91 5.93 -16.98
N ILE A 74 -9.08 6.19 -18.29
CA ILE A 74 -10.39 6.19 -18.93
C ILE A 74 -11.05 4.82 -18.85
N SER A 75 -10.30 3.76 -19.06
CA SER A 75 -10.79 2.38 -18.97
C SER A 75 -11.25 2.03 -17.55
N ILE A 76 -10.49 2.44 -16.55
CA ILE A 76 -10.83 2.28 -15.13
C ILE A 76 -12.12 3.05 -14.81
N LEU A 77 -12.20 4.31 -15.22
CA LEU A 77 -13.38 5.15 -15.00
C LEU A 77 -14.63 4.57 -15.68
N ARG A 78 -14.50 4.04 -16.88
CA ARG A 78 -15.60 3.33 -17.58
C ARG A 78 -16.07 2.10 -16.79
N GLY A 79 -15.14 1.34 -16.23
CA GLY A 79 -15.46 0.18 -15.39
C GLY A 79 -16.19 0.54 -14.10
N LEU A 80 -15.94 1.74 -13.57
CA LEU A 80 -16.58 2.24 -12.35
C LEU A 80 -17.90 2.98 -12.61
N LYS A 81 -18.09 3.50 -13.82
CA LYS A 81 -19.20 4.36 -14.23
C LYS A 81 -20.56 3.81 -13.79
N GLU A 82 -20.86 2.58 -14.13
CA GLU A 82 -22.15 1.95 -13.82
C GLU A 82 -22.44 1.93 -12.32
N ARG A 83 -21.45 1.65 -11.50
CA ARG A 83 -21.58 1.64 -10.04
C ARG A 83 -21.93 3.01 -9.50
N TYR A 84 -21.28 4.06 -10.00
CA TYR A 84 -21.57 5.44 -9.60
C TYR A 84 -22.94 5.90 -10.10
N GLU A 85 -23.31 5.55 -11.32
CA GLU A 85 -24.64 5.87 -11.88
C GLU A 85 -25.77 5.25 -11.04
N VAL A 86 -25.62 3.98 -10.68
CA VAL A 86 -26.63 3.27 -9.85
C VAL A 86 -26.68 3.88 -8.44
N HIS A 87 -25.53 4.16 -7.84
CA HIS A 87 -25.48 4.68 -6.48
C HIS A 87 -26.05 6.10 -6.35
N HIS A 88 -25.80 6.94 -7.33
CA HIS A 88 -26.21 8.35 -7.31
C HIS A 88 -27.51 8.63 -8.10
N GLY A 89 -28.05 7.67 -8.82
CA GLY A 89 -29.27 7.84 -9.62
C GLY A 89 -29.12 8.83 -10.78
N ILE A 90 -27.90 8.93 -11.35
CA ILE A 90 -27.57 9.85 -12.44
C ILE A 90 -26.91 9.10 -13.59
N ARG A 91 -26.85 9.73 -14.76
CA ARG A 91 -26.07 9.24 -15.90
C ARG A 91 -24.81 10.05 -16.06
N ILE A 92 -23.68 9.39 -16.26
CA ILE A 92 -22.38 9.99 -16.55
C ILE A 92 -22.13 9.86 -18.05
N GLN A 93 -21.95 10.99 -18.74
CA GLN A 93 -21.61 10.97 -20.17
C GLN A 93 -20.17 10.53 -20.38
N ASP A 94 -19.90 9.81 -21.45
CA ASP A 94 -18.53 9.33 -21.80
C ASP A 94 -17.54 10.48 -21.93
N GLY A 95 -17.99 11.65 -22.42
CA GLY A 95 -17.15 12.84 -22.52
C GLY A 95 -16.77 13.49 -21.18
N ALA A 96 -17.32 13.02 -20.08
CA ALA A 96 -16.96 13.45 -18.74
C ALA A 96 -15.87 12.58 -18.09
N LEU A 97 -15.50 11.51 -18.70
CA LEU A 97 -14.42 10.63 -18.28
C LEU A 97 -13.09 11.10 -18.83
#